data_089cdb1441e4f27dfc8a414cd670cad7
#
_entry.id   089cdb1441e4f27dfc8a414cd670cad7
#
_cell.length_a   1.000
_cell.length_b   1.000
_cell.length_c   1.000
_cell.angle_alpha   90.00
_cell.angle_beta   90.00
_cell.angle_gamma   90.00
#
_symmetry.space_group_name_H-M   'P 1'
#
loop_
_entity.id
_entity.type
_entity.pdbx_description
1 polymer ?
#
loop_
_entity_poly.entity_id
_entity_poly.type
_entity_poly.pdbx_seq_one_letter_code
_entity_poly.pdbx_strand_id
1 'polypeptide(L)'
;TWWCLLRPGKKTLQGGTFGIDREYSAEVLNAGENGNYRVRFHPVRDESVIDLSERLGVMPLPPYIDRTIDDPRSANDNERYQTVYADYDKRVAVAAPTAGLHFTPDLLADLEARGAQFHDLTLQVGIGTFHPIQVDNILDHNIHREWYEIPAAAFQSLQQPSPGPRVAVGTTSVRSIEDAMRRTRTAPETCLTPVGSVQAEADIFIYPPAGFEAVDALITNFHLPKSTLLCLVSAFLSPGDQRGIEWLLALYAEAIEHNYNFYSYGDAMLIV
;
A
#
# COMPACT_ATOMS: atom_id res chain seq x y z
N THR A 1 10.11 0.79 -21.68
CA THR A 1 11.03 1.21 -20.60
C THR A 1 10.27 1.32 -19.29
N TRP A 2 10.94 0.96 -18.19
CA TRP A 2 10.37 0.86 -16.85
C TRP A 2 11.27 1.55 -15.84
N TRP A 3 10.68 2.09 -14.77
CA TRP A 3 11.42 2.50 -13.59
C TRP A 3 11.56 1.31 -12.66
N CYS A 4 12.79 0.96 -12.30
CA CYS A 4 13.12 -0.22 -11.51
C CYS A 4 14.04 0.14 -10.36
N LEU A 5 13.89 -0.56 -9.24
CA LEU A 5 14.90 -0.60 -8.20
C LEU A 5 15.93 -1.69 -8.56
N LEU A 6 17.20 -1.34 -8.60
CA LEU A 6 18.27 -2.29 -8.92
C LEU A 6 19.21 -2.50 -7.73
N ARG A 7 19.57 -3.76 -7.46
CA ARG A 7 20.58 -4.12 -6.46
C ARG A 7 21.66 -5.00 -7.10
N PRO A 8 22.94 -4.75 -6.78
CA PRO A 8 23.50 -3.68 -5.97
C PRO A 8 23.59 -2.36 -6.77
N GLY A 9 22.89 -1.32 -6.31
CA GLY A 9 22.80 -0.03 -7.02
C GLY A 9 24.15 0.63 -7.33
N LYS A 10 25.16 0.48 -6.45
CA LYS A 10 26.49 1.05 -6.65
C LYS A 10 27.29 0.44 -7.84
N LYS A 11 26.89 -0.73 -8.34
CA LYS A 11 27.53 -1.40 -9.47
C LYS A 11 26.74 -1.21 -10.77
N THR A 12 25.56 -0.61 -10.69
CA THR A 12 24.68 -0.42 -11.84
C THR A 12 24.98 0.93 -12.44
N LEU A 13 25.81 0.93 -13.48
CA LEU A 13 26.18 2.14 -14.23
C LEU A 13 25.21 2.36 -15.39
N GLN A 14 25.00 3.63 -15.75
CA GLN A 14 24.32 3.99 -16.99
C GLN A 14 25.02 3.30 -18.19
N GLY A 15 24.22 2.68 -19.08
CA GLY A 15 24.73 1.86 -20.18
C GLY A 15 25.10 0.43 -19.79
N GLY A 16 25.00 0.07 -18.49
CA GLY A 16 25.18 -1.30 -18.02
C GLY A 16 24.06 -2.21 -18.51
N THR A 17 24.40 -3.46 -18.82
CA THR A 17 23.43 -4.48 -19.26
C THR A 17 23.38 -5.64 -18.27
N PHE A 18 22.22 -6.26 -18.16
CA PHE A 18 22.00 -7.47 -17.38
C PHE A 18 20.89 -8.31 -18.06
N GLY A 19 20.70 -9.52 -17.60
CA GLY A 19 19.64 -10.38 -18.16
C GLY A 19 19.80 -11.82 -17.71
N ILE A 20 18.91 -12.65 -18.24
CA ILE A 20 18.94 -14.12 -18.13
C ILE A 20 19.07 -14.68 -19.55
N ASP A 21 20.10 -15.52 -19.79
CA ASP A 21 20.34 -16.10 -21.10
C ASP A 21 19.06 -16.80 -21.62
N ARG A 22 18.75 -16.56 -22.90
CA ARG A 22 17.57 -17.06 -23.61
C ARG A 22 16.22 -16.61 -23.09
N GLU A 23 16.18 -15.73 -22.11
CA GLU A 23 14.93 -15.18 -21.55
C GLU A 23 14.78 -13.70 -21.85
N TYR A 24 15.74 -12.87 -21.42
CA TYR A 24 15.74 -11.43 -21.71
C TYR A 24 17.10 -10.81 -21.53
N SER A 25 17.29 -9.66 -22.18
CA SER A 25 18.34 -8.70 -21.84
C SER A 25 17.71 -7.37 -21.39
N ALA A 26 18.46 -6.61 -20.62
CA ALA A 26 18.03 -5.30 -20.15
C ALA A 26 19.20 -4.31 -20.13
N GLU A 27 18.91 -3.05 -20.42
CA GLU A 27 19.87 -1.94 -20.47
C GLU A 27 19.46 -0.86 -19.49
N VAL A 28 20.39 -0.38 -18.67
CA VAL A 28 20.19 0.76 -17.76
C VAL A 28 20.38 2.06 -18.54
N LEU A 29 19.32 2.81 -18.75
CA LEU A 29 19.34 4.04 -19.55
C LEU A 29 19.85 5.23 -18.74
N ASN A 30 19.30 5.43 -17.55
CA ASN A 30 19.70 6.51 -16.63
C ASN A 30 19.31 6.19 -15.18
N ALA A 31 20.02 6.81 -14.25
CA ALA A 31 19.66 6.83 -12.85
C ALA A 31 18.59 7.89 -12.60
N GLY A 32 17.62 7.60 -11.72
CA GLY A 32 16.66 8.52 -11.17
C GLY A 32 16.95 8.80 -9.70
N GLU A 33 15.98 9.36 -9.01
CA GLU A 33 16.05 9.62 -7.57
C GLU A 33 15.79 8.35 -6.74
N ASN A 34 16.24 8.35 -5.49
CA ASN A 34 15.95 7.31 -4.49
C ASN A 34 16.33 5.87 -4.92
N GLY A 35 17.38 5.71 -5.74
CA GLY A 35 17.85 4.39 -6.18
C GLY A 35 17.02 3.78 -7.32
N ASN A 36 16.13 4.54 -7.92
CA ASN A 36 15.42 4.14 -9.13
C ASN A 36 16.32 4.27 -10.36
N TYR A 37 16.12 3.36 -11.31
CA TYR A 37 16.80 3.36 -12.59
C TYR A 37 15.79 3.19 -13.72
N ARG A 38 15.95 3.93 -14.80
CA ARG A 38 15.18 3.71 -16.01
C ARG A 38 15.81 2.58 -16.81
N VAL A 39 15.07 1.50 -17.03
CA VAL A 39 15.56 0.28 -17.66
C VAL A 39 14.75 -0.02 -18.91
N ARG A 40 15.44 -0.42 -19.96
CA ARG A 40 14.84 -0.96 -21.18
C ARG A 40 15.02 -2.47 -21.18
N PHE A 41 13.92 -3.20 -21.19
CA PHE A 41 13.92 -4.67 -21.30
C PHE A 41 13.73 -5.09 -22.75
N HIS A 42 14.38 -6.18 -23.10
CA HIS A 42 14.30 -6.85 -24.40
C HIS A 42 14.00 -8.34 -24.14
N PRO A 43 12.70 -8.71 -23.99
CA PRO A 43 12.32 -10.13 -23.91
C PRO A 43 12.75 -10.86 -25.17
N VAL A 44 13.17 -12.12 -25.03
CA VAL A 44 13.52 -12.98 -26.20
C VAL A 44 12.24 -13.52 -26.85
N ARG A 45 11.20 -13.74 -26.05
CA ARG A 45 9.87 -14.15 -26.55
C ARG A 45 9.06 -12.90 -26.91
N ASP A 46 8.05 -13.09 -27.75
CA ASP A 46 7.06 -12.03 -28.06
C ASP A 46 6.08 -11.90 -26.89
N GLU A 47 6.54 -11.28 -25.82
CA GLU A 47 5.80 -11.08 -24.58
C GLU A 47 6.05 -9.67 -24.03
N SER A 48 5.11 -9.15 -23.24
CA SER A 48 5.30 -7.88 -22.53
C SER A 48 6.25 -8.03 -21.34
N VAL A 49 6.78 -6.91 -20.83
CA VAL A 49 7.61 -6.92 -19.60
C VAL A 49 6.79 -7.39 -18.39
N ILE A 50 5.49 -7.18 -18.38
CA ILE A 50 4.60 -7.66 -17.31
C ILE A 50 4.54 -9.19 -17.38
N ASP A 51 4.28 -9.77 -18.55
CA ASP A 51 4.23 -11.23 -18.73
C ASP A 51 5.58 -11.88 -18.41
N LEU A 52 6.69 -11.24 -18.83
CA LEU A 52 8.04 -11.66 -18.46
C LEU A 52 8.22 -11.67 -16.93
N SER A 53 7.75 -10.62 -16.24
CA SER A 53 7.86 -10.51 -14.79
C SER A 53 7.00 -11.51 -14.04
N GLU A 54 5.85 -11.88 -14.57
CA GLU A 54 5.01 -12.95 -14.01
C GLU A 54 5.63 -14.33 -14.16
N ARG A 55 6.26 -14.57 -15.30
CA ARG A 55 6.86 -15.87 -15.61
C ARG A 55 8.18 -16.13 -14.88
N LEU A 56 9.01 -15.12 -14.71
CA LEU A 56 10.36 -15.23 -14.13
C LEU A 56 10.50 -14.57 -12.76
N GLY A 57 9.58 -13.68 -12.42
CA GLY A 57 9.61 -12.93 -11.18
C GLY A 57 9.17 -13.74 -9.97
N VAL A 58 9.46 -13.18 -8.82
CA VAL A 58 8.94 -13.64 -7.53
C VAL A 58 8.17 -12.50 -6.88
N MET A 59 7.24 -12.83 -5.99
CA MET A 59 6.48 -11.83 -5.25
C MET A 59 7.44 -10.89 -4.50
N PRO A 60 7.36 -9.57 -4.71
CA PRO A 60 8.17 -8.61 -3.98
C PRO A 60 7.68 -8.49 -2.53
N LEU A 61 8.35 -9.18 -1.63
CA LEU A 61 8.03 -9.15 -0.20
C LEU A 61 8.74 -7.97 0.49
N PRO A 62 8.16 -7.43 1.58
CA PRO A 62 8.84 -6.47 2.43
C PRO A 62 10.18 -6.98 2.96
N PRO A 63 11.17 -6.10 3.21
CA PRO A 63 12.52 -6.51 3.59
C PRO A 63 12.65 -7.33 4.88
N TYR A 64 11.64 -7.27 5.75
CA TYR A 64 11.60 -8.04 7.00
C TYR A 64 11.05 -9.48 6.83
N ILE A 65 10.50 -9.80 5.66
CA ILE A 65 10.13 -11.19 5.32
C ILE A 65 11.32 -11.81 4.60
N ASP A 66 12.11 -12.58 5.35
CA ASP A 66 13.27 -13.24 4.79
C ASP A 66 12.87 -14.45 3.94
N ARG A 67 13.34 -14.47 2.69
CA ARG A 67 13.19 -15.57 1.73
C ARG A 67 14.49 -15.78 0.99
N THR A 68 14.97 -17.01 0.97
CA THR A 68 16.04 -17.42 0.07
C THR A 68 15.46 -17.77 -1.31
N ILE A 69 16.32 -17.83 -2.33
CA ILE A 69 15.89 -18.09 -3.71
C ILE A 69 15.15 -19.44 -3.83
N ASP A 70 15.55 -20.44 -3.03
CA ASP A 70 14.97 -21.79 -3.05
C ASP A 70 14.05 -22.05 -1.84
N ASP A 71 13.53 -21.01 -1.20
CA ASP A 71 12.62 -21.15 -0.06
C ASP A 71 11.29 -21.79 -0.53
N PRO A 72 10.90 -22.96 -0.01
CA PRO A 72 9.66 -23.64 -0.42
C PRO A 72 8.40 -22.80 -0.14
N ARG A 73 8.48 -21.84 0.77
CA ARG A 73 7.36 -20.91 1.08
C ARG A 73 7.13 -19.90 -0.03
N SER A 74 8.14 -19.61 -0.88
CA SER A 74 8.02 -18.62 -1.97
C SER A 74 6.93 -18.99 -2.99
N ALA A 75 6.64 -20.25 -3.20
CA ALA A 75 5.55 -20.70 -4.05
C ALA A 75 4.17 -20.27 -3.49
N ASN A 76 4.02 -20.31 -2.17
CA ASN A 76 2.79 -19.88 -1.50
C ASN A 76 2.68 -18.34 -1.41
N ASP A 77 3.80 -17.62 -1.44
CA ASP A 77 3.79 -16.16 -1.34
C ASP A 77 3.10 -15.51 -2.55
N ASN A 78 3.20 -16.11 -3.74
CA ASN A 78 2.52 -15.62 -4.94
C ASN A 78 0.99 -15.60 -4.81
N GLU A 79 0.43 -16.57 -4.08
CA GLU A 79 -1.00 -16.65 -3.78
C GLU A 79 -1.37 -15.83 -2.53
N ARG A 80 -0.58 -15.97 -1.46
CA ARG A 80 -0.92 -15.43 -0.14
C ARG A 80 -0.58 -13.95 0.04
N TYR A 81 0.38 -13.40 -0.73
CA TYR A 81 0.78 -11.99 -0.62
C TYR A 81 0.04 -11.11 -1.62
N GLN A 82 -1.21 -11.45 -1.92
CA GLN A 82 -2.14 -10.65 -2.72
C GLN A 82 -3.55 -10.79 -2.16
N THR A 83 -4.34 -9.73 -2.27
CA THR A 83 -5.75 -9.75 -1.87
C THR A 83 -6.59 -10.54 -2.86
N VAL A 84 -7.63 -11.22 -2.36
CA VAL A 84 -8.55 -12.01 -3.19
C VAL A 84 -9.40 -11.17 -4.14
N TYR A 85 -9.40 -9.85 -3.96
CA TYR A 85 -10.12 -8.87 -4.78
C TYR A 85 -9.18 -8.00 -5.64
N ALA A 86 -7.91 -8.39 -5.79
CA ALA A 86 -6.98 -7.67 -6.66
C ALA A 86 -7.42 -7.74 -8.12
N ASP A 87 -7.42 -6.58 -8.79
CA ASP A 87 -7.70 -6.47 -10.21
C ASP A 87 -6.43 -6.75 -11.04
N TYR A 88 -6.43 -7.87 -11.73
CA TYR A 88 -5.29 -8.30 -12.56
C TYR A 88 -5.00 -7.36 -13.74
N ASP A 89 -5.97 -6.57 -14.20
CA ASP A 89 -5.76 -5.60 -15.28
C ASP A 89 -5.06 -4.33 -14.79
N LYS A 90 -4.99 -4.13 -13.46
CA LYS A 90 -4.35 -2.99 -12.79
C LYS A 90 -3.07 -3.35 -12.04
N ARG A 91 -2.28 -4.29 -12.55
CA ARG A 91 -1.03 -4.83 -11.93
C ARG A 91 0.13 -3.84 -12.02
N VAL A 92 0.17 -2.84 -11.14
CA VAL A 92 1.20 -1.79 -11.14
C VAL A 92 1.81 -1.50 -9.77
N ALA A 93 1.28 -2.11 -8.70
CA ALA A 93 1.79 -1.93 -7.34
C ALA A 93 2.96 -2.89 -7.05
N VAL A 94 3.92 -2.43 -6.24
CA VAL A 94 5.06 -3.24 -5.79
C VAL A 94 4.75 -3.94 -4.47
N ALA A 95 3.84 -3.39 -3.66
CA ALA A 95 3.42 -3.96 -2.39
C ALA A 95 1.91 -4.17 -2.34
N ALA A 96 1.47 -5.31 -1.79
CA ALA A 96 0.07 -5.59 -1.56
C ALA A 96 -0.48 -4.77 -0.37
N PRO A 97 -1.78 -4.41 -0.37
CA PRO A 97 -2.44 -3.81 0.79
C PRO A 97 -2.69 -4.89 1.88
N THR A 98 -1.69 -5.08 2.74
CA THR A 98 -1.57 -6.28 3.60
C THR A 98 -2.72 -6.47 4.60
N ALA A 99 -3.42 -5.43 5.01
CA ALA A 99 -4.64 -5.57 5.82
C ALA A 99 -5.76 -6.33 5.08
N GLY A 100 -5.77 -6.28 3.75
CA GLY A 100 -6.72 -7.01 2.92
C GLY A 100 -6.45 -8.52 2.82
N LEU A 101 -5.26 -8.99 3.20
CA LEU A 101 -4.90 -10.41 3.16
C LEU A 101 -5.71 -11.26 4.15
N HIS A 102 -6.36 -10.63 5.12
CA HIS A 102 -7.25 -11.30 6.08
C HIS A 102 -8.61 -11.67 5.50
N PHE A 103 -8.97 -11.11 4.34
CA PHE A 103 -10.24 -11.39 3.70
C PHE A 103 -10.15 -12.62 2.78
N THR A 104 -11.13 -13.49 2.93
CA THR A 104 -11.36 -14.63 2.03
C THR A 104 -12.62 -14.40 1.22
N PRO A 105 -12.80 -15.08 0.06
CA PRO A 105 -14.05 -14.98 -0.69
C PRO A 105 -15.29 -15.31 0.16
N ASP A 106 -15.20 -16.32 1.02
CA ASP A 106 -16.30 -16.73 1.91
C ASP A 106 -16.63 -15.63 2.94
N LEU A 107 -15.61 -15.01 3.55
CA LEU A 107 -15.82 -13.89 4.48
C LEU A 107 -16.48 -12.70 3.80
N LEU A 108 -16.04 -12.35 2.58
CA LEU A 108 -16.64 -11.26 1.80
C LEU A 108 -18.11 -11.57 1.51
N ALA A 109 -18.43 -12.78 1.07
CA ALA A 109 -19.81 -13.21 0.80
C ALA A 109 -20.68 -13.19 2.06
N ASP A 110 -20.16 -13.62 3.20
CA ASP A 110 -20.88 -13.58 4.49
C ASP A 110 -21.18 -12.14 4.94
N LEU A 111 -20.22 -11.22 4.77
CA LEU A 111 -20.41 -9.82 5.10
C LEU A 111 -21.43 -9.16 4.18
N GLU A 112 -21.38 -9.43 2.89
CA GLU A 112 -22.34 -8.94 1.90
C GLU A 112 -23.77 -9.44 2.21
N ALA A 113 -23.91 -10.73 2.54
CA ALA A 113 -25.19 -11.33 2.95
C ALA A 113 -25.77 -10.67 4.22
N ARG A 114 -24.93 -10.07 5.05
CA ARG A 114 -25.32 -9.30 6.24
C ARG A 114 -25.57 -7.81 5.96
N GLY A 115 -25.44 -7.38 4.69
CA GLY A 115 -25.75 -6.02 4.25
C GLY A 115 -24.55 -5.08 4.17
N ALA A 116 -23.31 -5.59 4.30
CA ALA A 116 -22.13 -4.78 4.03
C ALA A 116 -22.06 -4.43 2.54
N GLN A 117 -21.69 -3.19 2.24
CA GLN A 117 -21.42 -2.73 0.88
C GLN A 117 -19.92 -2.56 0.70
N PHE A 118 -19.37 -3.14 -0.37
CA PHE A 118 -17.96 -3.07 -0.69
C PHE A 118 -17.69 -2.06 -1.79
N HIS A 119 -16.63 -1.30 -1.61
CA HIS A 119 -16.11 -0.36 -2.59
C HIS A 119 -14.60 -0.52 -2.70
N ASP A 120 -14.10 -0.73 -3.90
CA ASP A 120 -12.69 -0.92 -4.16
C ASP A 120 -12.00 0.40 -4.51
N LEU A 121 -10.75 0.52 -4.07
CA LEU A 121 -9.82 1.56 -4.51
C LEU A 121 -8.62 0.91 -5.19
N THR A 122 -8.10 1.56 -6.22
CA THR A 122 -6.81 1.14 -6.81
C THR A 122 -5.69 1.92 -6.15
N LEU A 123 -4.72 1.22 -5.62
CA LEU A 123 -3.58 1.78 -4.89
C LEU A 123 -2.28 1.33 -5.57
N GLN A 124 -1.39 2.28 -5.87
CA GLN A 124 -0.02 1.99 -6.31
C GLN A 124 0.93 2.16 -5.13
N VAL A 125 0.98 1.15 -4.27
CA VAL A 125 1.83 1.17 -3.10
C VAL A 125 3.27 0.88 -3.50
N GLY A 126 4.18 1.81 -3.21
CA GLY A 126 5.60 1.67 -3.43
C GLY A 126 6.35 1.10 -2.23
N ILE A 127 7.61 0.70 -2.42
CA ILE A 127 8.50 0.20 -1.34
C ILE A 127 8.73 1.28 -0.27
N GLY A 128 8.56 2.56 -0.60
CA GLY A 128 8.72 3.68 0.31
C GLY A 128 7.87 3.61 1.58
N THR A 129 6.72 2.93 1.53
CA THR A 129 5.83 2.72 2.69
C THR A 129 6.51 1.97 3.84
N PHE A 130 7.54 1.16 3.55
CA PHE A 130 8.29 0.42 4.56
C PHE A 130 9.54 1.13 5.05
N HIS A 131 9.84 2.35 4.58
CA HIS A 131 10.97 3.12 5.05
C HIS A 131 10.67 3.72 6.43
N PRO A 132 11.56 3.52 7.42
CA PRO A 132 11.39 4.13 8.73
C PRO A 132 11.57 5.65 8.66
N ILE A 133 10.94 6.35 9.58
CA ILE A 133 11.18 7.78 9.83
C ILE A 133 12.61 7.95 10.33
N GLN A 134 13.40 8.78 9.65
CA GLN A 134 14.83 9.00 9.93
C GLN A 134 15.13 10.39 10.51
N VAL A 135 14.10 11.21 10.70
CA VAL A 135 14.21 12.56 11.24
C VAL A 135 13.85 12.60 12.72
N ASP A 136 14.43 13.50 13.48
CA ASP A 136 14.14 13.67 14.91
C ASP A 136 12.81 14.39 15.13
N ASN A 137 12.47 15.34 14.26
CA ASN A 137 11.18 16.03 14.28
C ASN A 137 10.30 15.49 13.15
N ILE A 138 9.14 14.97 13.53
CA ILE A 138 8.17 14.38 12.59
C ILE A 138 7.71 15.38 11.52
N LEU A 139 7.71 16.68 11.81
CA LEU A 139 7.33 17.74 10.87
C LEU A 139 8.32 17.88 9.70
N ASP A 140 9.56 17.42 9.87
CA ASP A 140 10.60 17.44 8.85
C ASP A 140 10.55 16.19 7.95
N HIS A 141 9.65 15.23 8.27
CA HIS A 141 9.53 14.01 7.49
C HIS A 141 8.84 14.26 6.14
N ASN A 142 9.57 13.94 5.07
CA ASN A 142 9.00 13.99 3.72
C ASN A 142 8.25 12.68 3.41
N ILE A 143 6.92 12.74 3.46
CA ILE A 143 6.07 11.58 3.21
C ILE A 143 6.16 11.15 1.75
N HIS A 144 6.26 9.86 1.48
CA HIS A 144 6.20 9.31 0.13
C HIS A 144 4.81 9.53 -0.46
N ARG A 145 4.79 9.93 -1.72
CA ARG A 145 3.57 10.05 -2.50
C ARG A 145 3.20 8.69 -3.07
N GLU A 146 1.91 8.38 -3.01
CA GLU A 146 1.35 7.12 -3.52
C GLU A 146 0.14 7.44 -4.38
N TRP A 147 0.19 6.97 -5.61
CA TRP A 147 -0.92 7.16 -6.53
C TRP A 147 -2.11 6.28 -6.13
N TYR A 148 -3.30 6.85 -6.26
CA TYR A 148 -4.54 6.13 -6.02
C TYR A 148 -5.63 6.53 -7.04
N GLU A 149 -6.60 5.62 -7.22
CA GLU A 149 -7.85 5.87 -7.91
C GLU A 149 -9.02 5.42 -7.04
N ILE A 150 -9.98 6.33 -6.87
CA ILE A 150 -11.29 6.03 -6.27
C ILE A 150 -12.32 6.05 -7.42
N PRO A 151 -12.91 4.91 -7.79
CA PRO A 151 -13.93 4.84 -8.83
C PRO A 151 -15.13 5.75 -8.52
N ALA A 152 -15.81 6.24 -9.55
CA ALA A 152 -16.91 7.19 -9.41
C ALA A 152 -18.01 6.72 -8.45
N ALA A 153 -18.39 5.45 -8.50
CA ALA A 153 -19.39 4.88 -7.60
C ALA A 153 -18.94 4.88 -6.14
N ALA A 154 -17.67 4.53 -5.87
CA ALA A 154 -17.07 4.58 -4.53
C ALA A 154 -16.99 6.03 -4.02
N PHE A 155 -16.56 6.96 -4.87
CA PHE A 155 -16.49 8.37 -4.51
C PHE A 155 -17.88 8.98 -4.22
N GLN A 156 -18.87 8.64 -5.04
CA GLN A 156 -20.25 9.06 -4.80
C GLN A 156 -20.79 8.54 -3.46
N SER A 157 -20.48 7.28 -3.10
CA SER A 157 -20.84 6.72 -1.80
C SER A 157 -20.18 7.48 -0.63
N LEU A 158 -18.92 7.92 -0.79
CA LEU A 158 -18.23 8.72 0.24
C LEU A 158 -18.87 10.09 0.45
N GLN A 159 -19.49 10.67 -0.57
CA GLN A 159 -20.14 11.99 -0.48
C GLN A 159 -21.55 11.96 0.12
N GLN A 160 -22.14 10.78 0.28
CA GLN A 160 -23.50 10.63 0.80
C GLN A 160 -23.48 10.18 2.26
N PRO A 161 -24.52 10.48 3.05
CA PRO A 161 -24.68 9.89 4.38
C PRO A 161 -24.67 8.36 4.31
N SER A 162 -23.89 7.73 5.19
CA SER A 162 -23.84 6.27 5.27
C SER A 162 -24.86 5.75 6.30
N PRO A 163 -25.57 4.64 6.03
CA PRO A 163 -26.47 4.02 7.01
C PRO A 163 -25.72 3.34 8.17
N GLY A 164 -24.42 3.10 8.02
CA GLY A 164 -23.55 2.47 9.00
C GLY A 164 -22.13 3.04 8.93
N PRO A 165 -21.22 2.54 9.78
CA PRO A 165 -19.83 3.01 9.80
C PRO A 165 -19.12 2.67 8.48
N ARG A 166 -18.30 3.62 8.02
CA ARG A 166 -17.37 3.41 6.90
C ARG A 166 -16.08 2.80 7.43
N VAL A 167 -15.88 1.54 7.10
CA VAL A 167 -14.72 0.76 7.51
C VAL A 167 -13.67 0.77 6.41
N ALA A 168 -12.53 1.38 6.64
CA ALA A 168 -11.40 1.28 5.71
C ALA A 168 -10.58 0.02 6.03
N VAL A 169 -10.18 -0.68 4.98
CA VAL A 169 -9.25 -1.81 5.08
C VAL A 169 -7.87 -1.34 4.61
N GLY A 170 -6.96 -1.16 5.57
CA GLY A 170 -5.60 -0.69 5.38
C GLY A 170 -5.42 0.83 5.57
N THR A 171 -4.28 1.18 6.13
CA THR A 171 -3.87 2.58 6.36
C THR A 171 -3.71 3.38 5.06
N THR A 172 -3.28 2.74 3.98
CA THR A 172 -3.18 3.39 2.65
C THR A 172 -4.56 3.76 2.12
N SER A 173 -5.58 2.92 2.36
CA SER A 173 -6.97 3.24 2.02
C SER A 173 -7.46 4.46 2.78
N VAL A 174 -7.25 4.52 4.10
CA VAL A 174 -7.58 5.71 4.92
C VAL A 174 -6.92 6.96 4.35
N ARG A 175 -5.59 6.89 4.12
CA ARG A 175 -4.82 8.03 3.61
C ARG A 175 -5.34 8.51 2.26
N SER A 176 -5.67 7.60 1.35
CA SER A 176 -6.20 7.94 0.02
C SER A 176 -7.60 8.54 0.09
N ILE A 177 -8.48 8.01 0.95
CA ILE A 177 -9.83 8.54 1.14
C ILE A 177 -9.78 9.95 1.73
N GLU A 178 -9.02 10.16 2.80
CA GLU A 178 -8.90 11.47 3.46
C GLU A 178 -8.22 12.51 2.54
N ASP A 179 -7.22 12.10 1.74
CA ASP A 179 -6.61 12.96 0.72
C ASP A 179 -7.61 13.34 -0.37
N ALA A 180 -8.43 12.40 -0.85
CA ALA A 180 -9.45 12.64 -1.86
C ALA A 180 -10.51 13.62 -1.36
N MET A 181 -11.01 13.44 -0.15
CA MET A 181 -11.99 14.35 0.46
C MET A 181 -11.42 15.77 0.61
N ARG A 182 -10.19 15.90 1.06
CA ARG A 182 -9.50 17.19 1.13
C ARG A 182 -9.36 17.84 -0.25
N ARG A 183 -8.83 17.11 -1.24
CA ARG A 183 -8.56 17.64 -2.60
C ARG A 183 -9.84 18.03 -3.31
N THR A 184 -10.85 17.19 -3.29
CA THR A 184 -12.11 17.48 -4.00
C THR A 184 -12.84 18.68 -3.45
N ARG A 185 -12.61 19.04 -2.18
CA ARG A 185 -13.12 20.27 -1.57
C ARG A 185 -12.30 21.52 -1.92
N THR A 186 -10.97 21.40 -2.05
CA THR A 186 -10.06 22.55 -2.20
C THR A 186 -9.67 22.83 -3.65
N ALA A 187 -9.49 21.80 -4.47
CA ALA A 187 -9.02 21.90 -5.85
C ALA A 187 -9.52 20.69 -6.68
N PRO A 188 -10.85 20.54 -6.88
CA PRO A 188 -11.43 19.37 -7.54
C PRO A 188 -10.89 19.13 -8.95
N GLU A 189 -10.54 20.20 -9.67
CA GLU A 189 -9.97 20.14 -11.02
C GLU A 189 -8.61 19.42 -11.09
N THR A 190 -7.93 19.24 -9.95
CA THR A 190 -6.63 18.57 -9.89
C THR A 190 -6.73 17.05 -9.72
N CYS A 191 -7.92 16.53 -9.42
CA CYS A 191 -8.10 15.12 -9.08
C CYS A 191 -9.36 14.48 -9.65
N LEU A 192 -10.43 15.24 -9.95
CA LEU A 192 -11.64 14.69 -10.54
C LEU A 192 -11.47 14.46 -12.04
N THR A 193 -11.80 13.24 -12.47
CA THR A 193 -11.83 12.88 -13.88
C THR A 193 -13.20 13.23 -14.51
N PRO A 194 -13.31 13.32 -15.85
CA PRO A 194 -14.58 13.56 -16.52
C PRO A 194 -15.68 12.52 -16.23
N VAL A 195 -15.27 11.33 -15.82
CA VAL A 195 -16.21 10.24 -15.47
C VAL A 195 -16.56 10.20 -13.98
N GLY A 196 -16.05 11.18 -13.20
CA GLY A 196 -16.38 11.33 -11.78
C GLY A 196 -15.55 10.46 -10.83
N SER A 197 -14.51 9.77 -11.31
CA SER A 197 -13.53 9.12 -10.43
C SER A 197 -12.53 10.14 -9.90
N VAL A 198 -11.90 9.84 -8.76
CA VAL A 198 -10.80 10.63 -8.19
C VAL A 198 -9.49 9.92 -8.47
N GLN A 199 -8.54 10.62 -9.08
CA GLN A 199 -7.19 10.13 -9.33
C GLN A 199 -6.18 11.17 -8.85
N ALA A 200 -5.28 10.78 -7.94
CA ALA A 200 -4.25 11.68 -7.42
C ALA A 200 -3.08 10.91 -6.81
N GLU A 201 -2.05 11.64 -6.42
CA GLU A 201 -0.99 11.15 -5.52
C GLU A 201 -1.28 11.67 -4.11
N ALA A 202 -1.55 10.78 -3.15
CA ALA A 202 -1.71 11.14 -1.76
C ALA A 202 -0.41 11.74 -1.22
N ASP A 203 -0.48 12.99 -0.77
CA ASP A 203 0.66 13.74 -0.22
C ASP A 203 0.46 14.13 1.25
N ILE A 204 -0.67 13.79 1.85
CA ILE A 204 -0.94 14.07 3.26
C ILE A 204 -0.15 13.14 4.18
N PHE A 205 0.39 13.72 5.25
CA PHE A 205 0.96 12.98 6.37
C PHE A 205 0.00 13.07 7.56
N ILE A 206 -0.60 11.93 7.94
CA ILE A 206 -1.56 11.84 9.03
C ILE A 206 -0.84 11.43 10.30
N TYR A 207 -0.92 12.27 11.33
CA TYR A 207 -0.36 12.03 12.67
C TYR A 207 -1.16 12.82 13.71
N PRO A 208 -1.10 12.46 15.01
CA PRO A 208 -1.82 13.19 16.04
C PRO A 208 -1.45 14.69 16.09
N PRO A 209 -2.44 15.59 16.23
CA PRO A 209 -3.85 15.36 16.53
C PRO A 209 -4.79 15.38 15.33
N ALA A 210 -4.44 14.77 14.20
CA ALA A 210 -5.31 14.75 13.02
C ALA A 210 -6.69 14.14 13.33
N GLY A 211 -7.72 14.72 12.70
CA GLY A 211 -9.07 14.14 12.65
C GLY A 211 -9.30 13.43 11.31
N PHE A 212 -10.43 12.73 11.20
CA PHE A 212 -10.85 11.99 10.02
C PHE A 212 -12.22 12.47 9.57
N GLU A 213 -12.43 12.56 8.26
CA GLU A 213 -13.64 13.15 7.68
C GLU A 213 -14.58 12.09 7.11
N ALA A 214 -14.01 11.03 6.55
CA ALA A 214 -14.76 10.07 5.76
C ALA A 214 -14.66 8.61 6.22
N VAL A 215 -13.79 8.31 7.18
CA VAL A 215 -13.57 6.96 7.69
C VAL A 215 -13.89 6.89 9.15
N ASP A 216 -14.81 5.97 9.54
CA ASP A 216 -15.31 5.81 10.91
C ASP A 216 -14.60 4.66 11.65
N ALA A 217 -14.11 3.64 10.92
CA ALA A 217 -13.43 2.48 11.49
C ALA A 217 -12.29 1.99 10.57
N LEU A 218 -11.31 1.34 11.14
CA LEU A 218 -10.10 0.90 10.44
C LEU A 218 -9.74 -0.55 10.77
N ILE A 219 -9.60 -1.37 9.73
CA ILE A 219 -8.92 -2.68 9.83
C ILE A 219 -7.48 -2.50 9.37
N THR A 220 -6.52 -2.86 10.20
CA THR A 220 -5.10 -2.69 9.90
C THR A 220 -4.23 -3.74 10.58
N ASN A 221 -3.03 -4.00 10.05
CA ASN A 221 -2.04 -4.86 10.68
C ASN A 221 -1.36 -4.14 11.86
N PHE A 222 -0.59 -4.89 12.65
CA PHE A 222 0.39 -4.32 13.57
C PHE A 222 1.63 -3.88 12.78
N HIS A 223 2.04 -2.63 12.96
CA HIS A 223 3.06 -1.97 12.14
C HIS A 223 4.45 -1.95 12.78
N LEU A 224 5.46 -1.72 11.93
CA LEU A 224 6.86 -1.55 12.33
C LEU A 224 7.07 -0.30 13.20
N PRO A 225 7.98 -0.36 14.17
CA PRO A 225 8.42 0.84 14.91
C PRO A 225 8.94 1.94 13.98
N LYS A 226 8.77 3.20 14.39
CA LYS A 226 9.22 4.38 13.65
C LYS A 226 8.65 4.49 12.22
N SER A 227 7.46 3.94 11.96
CA SER A 227 6.79 4.05 10.68
C SER A 227 5.74 5.16 10.67
N THR A 228 5.51 5.75 9.50
CA THR A 228 4.41 6.71 9.28
C THR A 228 3.04 6.07 9.51
N LEU A 229 2.94 4.75 9.40
CA LEU A 229 1.75 3.97 9.67
C LEU A 229 1.35 4.01 11.14
N LEU A 230 2.32 3.93 12.06
CA LEU A 230 2.06 4.11 13.49
C LEU A 230 1.52 5.51 13.82
N CYS A 231 1.99 6.52 13.10
CA CYS A 231 1.49 7.89 13.26
C CYS A 231 0.02 8.00 12.88
N LEU A 232 -0.36 7.41 11.74
CA LEU A 232 -1.75 7.39 11.28
C LEU A 232 -2.64 6.62 12.26
N VAL A 233 -2.22 5.41 12.69
CA VAL A 233 -3.00 4.60 13.63
C VAL A 233 -3.13 5.29 14.99
N SER A 234 -2.09 5.97 15.47
CA SER A 234 -2.17 6.79 16.68
C SER A 234 -3.20 7.91 16.56
N ALA A 235 -3.23 8.61 15.41
CA ALA A 235 -4.23 9.64 15.17
C ALA A 235 -5.65 9.04 15.10
N PHE A 236 -5.78 7.86 14.53
CA PHE A 236 -7.08 7.19 14.37
C PHE A 236 -7.65 6.68 15.70
N LEU A 237 -6.82 6.27 16.64
CA LEU A 237 -7.24 5.86 18.00
C LEU A 237 -7.80 7.00 18.82
N SER A 238 -7.35 8.24 18.60
CA SER A 238 -7.85 9.42 19.34
C SER A 238 -7.88 10.63 18.41
N PRO A 239 -8.89 10.72 17.51
CA PRO A 239 -8.99 11.81 16.55
C PRO A 239 -9.09 13.17 17.25
N GLY A 240 -8.28 14.15 16.79
CA GLY A 240 -8.21 15.49 17.38
C GLY A 240 -7.40 15.60 18.66
N ASP A 241 -6.78 14.52 19.14
CA ASP A 241 -6.03 14.47 20.42
C ASP A 241 -4.68 13.75 20.22
N GLN A 242 -3.77 13.91 21.18
CA GLN A 242 -2.44 13.25 21.19
C GLN A 242 -2.42 11.94 21.99
N ARG A 243 -3.45 11.62 22.76
CA ARG A 243 -3.52 10.42 23.62
C ARG A 243 -3.46 9.10 22.85
N GLY A 244 -3.76 9.11 21.56
CA GLY A 244 -3.71 7.91 20.73
C GLY A 244 -2.32 7.25 20.67
N ILE A 245 -1.24 8.01 20.94
CA ILE A 245 0.11 7.45 21.03
C ILE A 245 0.23 6.51 22.25
N GLU A 246 -0.26 6.96 23.41
CA GLU A 246 -0.24 6.15 24.64
C GLU A 246 -1.11 4.90 24.47
N TRP A 247 -2.30 5.07 23.89
CA TRP A 247 -3.23 3.96 23.65
C TRP A 247 -2.64 2.94 22.68
N LEU A 248 -2.01 3.38 21.59
CA LEU A 248 -1.36 2.49 20.66
C LEU A 248 -0.26 1.66 21.31
N LEU A 249 0.58 2.29 22.12
CA LEU A 249 1.66 1.60 22.83
C LEU A 249 1.12 0.58 23.85
N ALA A 250 0.04 0.91 24.56
CA ALA A 250 -0.62 0.00 25.48
C ALA A 250 -1.23 -1.20 24.75
N LEU A 251 -1.95 -0.97 23.62
CA LEU A 251 -2.51 -2.03 22.80
C LEU A 251 -1.43 -2.95 22.22
N TYR A 252 -0.29 -2.39 21.80
CA TYR A 252 0.82 -3.18 21.28
C TYR A 252 1.48 -4.04 22.37
N ALA A 253 1.61 -3.51 23.60
CA ALA A 253 2.10 -4.28 24.74
C ALA A 253 1.16 -5.46 25.05
N GLU A 254 -0.13 -5.23 25.07
CA GLU A 254 -1.17 -6.25 25.25
C GLU A 254 -1.09 -7.32 24.16
N ALA A 255 -0.98 -6.90 22.88
CA ALA A 255 -0.86 -7.81 21.76
C ALA A 255 0.39 -8.70 21.87
N ILE A 256 1.53 -8.14 22.30
CA ILE A 256 2.76 -8.91 22.51
C ILE A 256 2.58 -9.93 23.65
N GLU A 257 1.97 -9.54 24.76
CA GLU A 257 1.70 -10.42 25.90
C GLU A 257 0.80 -11.60 25.51
N HIS A 258 -0.16 -11.37 24.58
CA HIS A 258 -1.08 -12.38 24.07
C HIS A 258 -0.56 -13.13 22.83
N ASN A 259 0.71 -12.95 22.46
CA ASN A 259 1.37 -13.63 21.34
C ASN A 259 0.71 -13.36 19.96
N TYR A 260 0.19 -12.16 19.74
CA TYR A 260 -0.21 -11.74 18.41
C TYR A 260 0.99 -11.63 17.49
N ASN A 261 0.79 -11.99 16.23
CA ASN A 261 1.80 -11.87 15.19
C ASN A 261 1.74 -10.47 14.57
N PHE A 262 2.92 -9.93 14.26
CA PHE A 262 3.06 -8.57 13.74
C PHE A 262 3.36 -8.56 12.25
N TYR A 263 3.19 -7.40 11.62
CA TYR A 263 3.53 -7.06 10.24
C TYR A 263 2.60 -7.69 9.20
N SER A 264 3.06 -7.84 7.94
CA SER A 264 2.24 -8.15 6.77
C SER A 264 1.51 -9.50 6.85
N TYR A 265 2.16 -10.53 7.37
CA TYR A 265 1.57 -11.86 7.58
C TYR A 265 1.11 -12.09 9.03
N GLY A 266 1.11 -11.04 9.83
CA GLY A 266 0.66 -11.09 11.21
C GLY A 266 -0.87 -10.98 11.32
N ASP A 267 -1.30 -10.67 12.53
CA ASP A 267 -2.70 -10.47 12.87
C ASP A 267 -3.17 -9.04 12.50
N ALA A 268 -4.47 -8.80 12.60
CA ALA A 268 -5.07 -7.50 12.34
C ALA A 268 -5.75 -6.93 13.58
N MET A 269 -5.88 -5.60 13.61
CA MET A 269 -6.69 -4.84 14.55
C MET A 269 -7.90 -4.27 13.83
N LEU A 270 -9.06 -4.28 14.48
CA LEU A 270 -10.22 -3.47 14.14
C LEU A 270 -10.32 -2.32 15.16
N ILE A 271 -10.27 -1.09 14.67
CA ILE A 271 -10.41 0.14 15.45
C ILE A 271 -11.76 0.77 15.10
N VAL A 272 -12.60 1.01 16.12
CA VAL A 272 -13.96 1.56 16.00
C VAL A 272 -14.15 2.77 16.90
#